data_fee9db8fbd01836375f71793b6bb9e77
#
_entry.id   fee9db8fbd01836375f71793b6bb9e77
#
_cell.length_a   1.000
_cell.length_b   1.000
_cell.length_c   1.000
_cell.angle_alpha   90.00
_cell.angle_beta   90.00
_cell.angle_gamma   90.00
#
_symmetry.space_group_name_H-M   'P 1'
#
loop_
_entity.id
_entity.type
_entity.pdbx_description
1 polymer ?
#
loop_
_entity_poly.entity_id
_entity_poly.type
_entity_poly.pdbx_seq_one_letter_code
_entity_poly.pdbx_strand_id
1 'polypeptide(L)'
;MCGLGNRKNAVFSAVLAADGVTPYPGSVRLLDRLARDGVRVAVVSSSANAEAVLTAAGLRDRFEVVVDGVVARRESLPGKPAPDTFLRAAALLGVPADRASVFEDAISGVAAGHAGHFAEVVGVDRGVGADALRAAGADLVVSDLGELVP
;
A
#
# COMPACT_ATOMS: atom_id res chain seq x y z
N MET A 1 -0.23 0.08 -20.63
CA MET A 1 0.41 -0.62 -19.51
C MET A 1 -0.37 -1.86 -19.22
N CYS A 2 0.33 -2.96 -19.10
CA CYS A 2 -0.33 -4.13 -18.57
C CYS A 2 -0.93 -3.74 -17.25
N GLY A 3 -2.17 -3.86 -17.05
CA GLY A 3 -2.78 -3.49 -15.81
C GLY A 3 -2.09 -4.15 -14.63
N LEU A 4 -1.98 -3.45 -13.53
CA LEU A 4 -1.50 -4.04 -12.28
C LEU A 4 -2.29 -5.32 -11.97
N GLY A 5 -3.57 -5.34 -12.27
CA GLY A 5 -4.43 -6.48 -12.03
C GLY A 5 -4.09 -7.72 -12.83
N ASN A 6 -3.35 -7.61 -13.93
CA ASN A 6 -3.05 -8.76 -14.78
C ASN A 6 -1.99 -9.68 -14.19
N ARG A 7 -1.12 -9.18 -13.33
CA ARG A 7 0.01 -9.94 -12.81
C ARG A 7 0.07 -9.99 -11.29
N LYS A 8 -0.61 -9.07 -10.61
CA LYS A 8 -0.55 -8.93 -9.18
C LYS A 8 -1.87 -9.31 -8.57
N ASN A 9 -1.83 -10.10 -7.52
CA ASN A 9 -3.02 -10.56 -6.83
C ASN A 9 -3.38 -9.69 -5.64
N ALA A 10 -2.49 -8.80 -5.22
CA ALA A 10 -2.73 -7.95 -4.07
C ALA A 10 -1.99 -6.62 -4.19
N VAL A 11 -2.53 -5.60 -3.56
CA VAL A 11 -1.96 -4.26 -3.48
C VAL A 11 -2.01 -3.83 -2.02
N PHE A 12 -0.90 -3.30 -1.54
CA PHE A 12 -0.78 -2.79 -0.18
C PHE A 12 -0.47 -1.30 -0.22
N SER A 13 -1.20 -0.51 0.53
CA SER A 13 -0.97 0.93 0.54
C SER A 13 -1.37 1.55 1.87
N ALA A 14 -0.61 2.56 2.27
CA ALA A 14 -0.97 3.45 3.35
C ALA A 14 -1.35 4.84 2.80
N VAL A 15 -1.39 5.03 1.48
CA VAL A 15 -1.49 6.34 0.81
C VAL A 15 -2.88 6.54 0.24
N LEU A 16 -3.91 6.33 1.04
CA LEU A 16 -5.28 6.29 0.53
C LEU A 16 -6.11 7.50 0.90
N ALA A 17 -5.73 8.22 1.94
CA ALA A 17 -6.51 9.34 2.43
C ALA A 17 -5.66 10.57 2.65
N ALA A 18 -6.21 11.73 2.33
CA ALA A 18 -5.68 13.03 2.70
C ALA A 18 -6.32 13.41 4.04
N ASP A 19 -5.58 14.05 4.91
CA ASP A 19 -6.08 14.60 6.18
C ASP A 19 -6.86 13.60 7.04
N GLY A 20 -6.67 12.32 6.80
CA GLY A 20 -7.25 11.26 7.59
C GLY A 20 -8.74 10.99 7.37
N VAL A 21 -9.47 11.84 6.66
CA VAL A 21 -10.92 11.67 6.47
C VAL A 21 -11.37 11.76 5.01
N THR A 22 -10.62 12.46 4.17
CA THR A 22 -10.99 12.65 2.76
C THR A 22 -10.04 11.83 1.89
N PRO A 23 -10.53 10.80 1.18
CA PRO A 23 -9.65 10.03 0.31
C PRO A 23 -9.21 10.86 -0.90
N TYR A 24 -8.01 10.58 -1.38
CA TYR A 24 -7.57 11.14 -2.65
C TYR A 24 -8.42 10.53 -3.78
N PRO A 25 -8.98 11.35 -4.68
CA PRO A 25 -9.82 10.80 -5.77
C PRO A 25 -9.10 9.78 -6.64
N GLY A 26 -7.81 9.99 -6.91
CA GLY A 26 -7.03 9.04 -7.68
C GLY A 26 -6.88 7.69 -6.99
N SER A 27 -6.77 7.69 -5.67
CA SER A 27 -6.71 6.45 -4.89
C SER A 27 -8.01 5.68 -4.98
N VAL A 28 -9.14 6.37 -4.92
CA VAL A 28 -10.46 5.73 -5.05
C VAL A 28 -10.62 5.12 -6.44
N ARG A 29 -10.20 5.84 -7.48
CA ARG A 29 -10.28 5.31 -8.86
C ARG A 29 -9.43 4.04 -9.01
N LEU A 30 -8.23 4.02 -8.41
CA LEU A 30 -7.40 2.83 -8.46
C LEU A 30 -8.06 1.67 -7.71
N LEU A 31 -8.61 1.91 -6.53
CA LEU A 31 -9.32 0.87 -5.78
C LEU A 31 -10.49 0.30 -6.59
N ASP A 32 -11.25 1.16 -7.26
CA ASP A 32 -12.36 0.72 -8.10
C ASP A 32 -11.87 -0.16 -9.25
N ARG A 33 -10.77 0.20 -9.88
CA ARG A 33 -10.18 -0.59 -10.96
C ARG A 33 -9.69 -1.94 -10.47
N LEU A 34 -9.00 -1.95 -9.34
CA LEU A 34 -8.49 -3.19 -8.75
C LEU A 34 -9.63 -4.12 -8.36
N ALA A 35 -10.72 -3.57 -7.83
CA ALA A 35 -11.90 -4.36 -7.48
C ALA A 35 -12.52 -5.01 -8.72
N ARG A 36 -12.62 -4.26 -9.82
CA ARG A 36 -13.14 -4.82 -11.08
C ARG A 36 -12.25 -5.93 -11.63
N ASP A 37 -10.95 -5.82 -11.42
CA ASP A 37 -9.98 -6.80 -11.90
C ASP A 37 -9.81 -7.98 -10.95
N GLY A 38 -10.54 -8.00 -9.82
CA GLY A 38 -10.46 -9.07 -8.85
C GLY A 38 -9.16 -9.09 -8.04
N VAL A 39 -8.46 -7.96 -7.96
CA VAL A 39 -7.21 -7.86 -7.20
C VAL A 39 -7.53 -7.64 -5.73
N ARG A 40 -6.94 -8.45 -4.87
CA ARG A 40 -7.14 -8.34 -3.42
C ARG A 40 -6.31 -7.19 -2.87
N VAL A 41 -6.85 -6.48 -1.89
CA VAL A 41 -6.21 -5.28 -1.34
C VAL A 41 -6.11 -5.33 0.18
N ALA A 42 -5.03 -4.78 0.70
CA ALA A 42 -4.80 -4.65 2.12
C ALA A 42 -4.19 -3.29 2.43
N VAL A 43 -4.37 -2.82 3.64
CA VAL A 43 -3.70 -1.63 4.15
C VAL A 43 -2.63 -2.06 5.15
N VAL A 44 -1.46 -1.45 5.04
CA VAL A 44 -0.37 -1.61 6.00
C VAL A 44 0.04 -0.22 6.45
N SER A 45 -0.18 0.09 7.71
CA SER A 45 0.05 1.41 8.28
C SER A 45 0.80 1.31 9.60
N SER A 46 1.70 2.24 9.84
CA SER A 46 2.38 2.31 11.13
C SER A 46 1.51 2.95 12.22
N SER A 47 0.40 3.57 11.84
CA SER A 47 -0.50 4.24 12.76
C SER A 47 -1.36 3.25 13.53
N ALA A 48 -1.56 3.51 14.81
CA ALA A 48 -2.54 2.76 15.62
C ALA A 48 -3.98 3.16 15.30
N ASN A 49 -4.18 4.22 14.53
CA ASN A 49 -5.51 4.77 14.23
C ASN A 49 -6.00 4.42 12.82
N ALA A 50 -5.36 3.50 12.13
CA ALA A 50 -5.68 3.20 10.74
C ALA A 50 -7.15 2.77 10.56
N GLU A 51 -7.68 1.93 11.45
CA GLU A 51 -9.08 1.50 11.38
C GLU A 51 -10.02 2.69 11.44
N ALA A 52 -9.80 3.60 12.39
CA ALA A 52 -10.64 4.78 12.56
C ALA A 52 -10.55 5.71 11.34
N VAL A 53 -9.35 5.89 10.81
CA VAL A 53 -9.13 6.74 9.64
C VAL A 53 -9.84 6.16 8.41
N LEU A 54 -9.71 4.87 8.18
CA LEU A 54 -10.37 4.21 7.05
C LEU A 54 -11.89 4.25 7.17
N THR A 55 -12.40 4.06 8.37
CA THR A 55 -13.85 4.14 8.63
C THR A 55 -14.36 5.57 8.36
N ALA A 56 -13.65 6.58 8.86
CA ALA A 56 -14.02 7.97 8.64
C ALA A 56 -13.99 8.36 7.15
N ALA A 57 -13.06 7.77 6.40
CA ALA A 57 -12.95 8.02 4.96
C ALA A 57 -13.94 7.20 4.12
N GLY A 58 -14.71 6.30 4.74
CA GLY A 58 -15.64 5.42 4.03
C GLY A 58 -14.94 4.31 3.26
N LEU A 59 -13.71 3.96 3.61
CA LEU A 59 -12.89 3.00 2.87
C LEU A 59 -12.69 1.68 3.59
N ARG A 60 -13.07 1.58 4.87
CA ARG A 60 -12.72 0.38 5.66
C ARG A 60 -13.17 -0.92 5.01
N ASP A 61 -14.37 -0.94 4.46
CA ASP A 61 -14.95 -2.15 3.88
C ASP A 61 -14.30 -2.55 2.54
N ARG A 62 -13.44 -1.69 1.99
CA ARG A 62 -12.73 -1.98 0.74
C ARG A 62 -11.56 -2.95 0.94
N PHE A 63 -11.15 -3.20 2.19
CA PHE A 63 -9.95 -3.97 2.51
C PHE A 63 -10.27 -5.20 3.34
N GLU A 64 -9.79 -6.36 2.89
CA GLU A 64 -9.91 -7.60 3.65
C GLU A 64 -9.00 -7.60 4.88
N VAL A 65 -7.84 -6.96 4.76
CA VAL A 65 -6.77 -7.02 5.75
C VAL A 65 -6.28 -5.61 6.05
N VAL A 66 -6.17 -5.32 7.34
CA VAL A 66 -5.51 -4.11 7.82
C VAL A 66 -4.44 -4.54 8.82
N VAL A 67 -3.19 -4.27 8.51
CA VAL A 67 -2.08 -4.46 9.44
C VAL A 67 -1.63 -3.06 9.88
N ASP A 68 -1.99 -2.69 11.09
CA ASP A 68 -1.72 -1.38 11.64
C ASP A 68 -0.75 -1.45 12.84
N GLY A 69 -0.56 -0.33 13.52
CA GLY A 69 0.32 -0.29 14.68
C GLY A 69 -0.15 -1.17 15.84
N VAL A 70 -1.46 -1.39 15.97
CA VAL A 70 -2.00 -2.28 17.01
C VAL A 70 -1.63 -3.73 16.70
N VAL A 71 -1.85 -4.15 15.45
CA VAL A 71 -1.48 -5.50 15.01
C VAL A 71 0.02 -5.73 15.14
N ALA A 72 0.81 -4.74 14.71
CA ALA A 72 2.27 -4.86 14.77
C ALA A 72 2.76 -5.06 16.21
N ARG A 73 2.20 -4.32 17.16
CA ARG A 73 2.56 -4.50 18.58
C ARG A 73 2.11 -5.85 19.13
N ARG A 74 0.87 -6.22 18.82
CA ARG A 74 0.31 -7.49 19.31
C ARG A 74 1.11 -8.70 18.82
N GLU A 75 1.60 -8.64 17.61
CA GLU A 75 2.32 -9.75 16.97
C GLU A 75 3.84 -9.54 17.00
N SER A 76 4.31 -8.49 17.65
CA SER A 76 5.75 -8.18 17.75
C SER A 76 6.44 -8.06 16.40
N LEU A 77 5.77 -7.40 15.46
CA LEU A 77 6.32 -7.17 14.12
C LEU A 77 7.17 -5.90 14.13
N PRO A 78 8.42 -5.97 13.66
CA PRO A 78 9.21 -4.76 13.46
C PRO A 78 8.53 -3.82 12.47
N GLY A 79 8.60 -2.52 12.75
CA GLY A 79 8.04 -1.51 11.86
C GLY A 79 8.93 -1.23 10.64
N LYS A 80 8.35 -0.51 9.68
CA LYS A 80 9.09 -0.05 8.51
C LYS A 80 10.34 0.72 8.96
N PRO A 81 11.50 0.53 8.33
CA PRO A 81 11.73 -0.07 7.02
C PRO A 81 11.88 -1.59 6.99
N ALA A 82 11.63 -2.30 8.08
CA ALA A 82 11.60 -3.76 8.04
C ALA A 82 10.40 -4.21 7.21
N PRO A 83 10.51 -5.32 6.47
CA PRO A 83 9.43 -5.77 5.58
C PRO A 83 8.31 -6.53 6.29
N ASP A 84 8.44 -6.78 7.60
CA ASP A 84 7.61 -7.73 8.33
C ASP A 84 6.12 -7.42 8.27
N THR A 85 5.72 -6.14 8.37
CA THR A 85 4.31 -5.78 8.33
C THR A 85 3.70 -6.03 6.95
N PHE A 86 4.42 -5.73 5.88
CA PHE A 86 3.96 -6.04 4.52
C PHE A 86 3.89 -7.55 4.28
N LEU A 87 4.90 -8.28 4.74
CA LEU A 87 4.91 -9.74 4.60
C LEU A 87 3.76 -10.39 5.37
N ARG A 88 3.43 -9.83 6.54
CA ARG A 88 2.29 -10.31 7.32
C ARG A 88 0.98 -10.09 6.58
N ALA A 89 0.80 -8.92 5.96
CA ALA A 89 -0.38 -8.63 5.17
C ALA A 89 -0.51 -9.60 3.98
N ALA A 90 0.59 -9.87 3.31
CA ALA A 90 0.61 -10.84 2.21
C ALA A 90 0.20 -12.23 2.68
N ALA A 91 0.72 -12.66 3.83
CA ALA A 91 0.38 -13.95 4.41
C ALA A 91 -1.12 -14.05 4.76
N LEU A 92 -1.68 -12.99 5.33
CA LEU A 92 -3.10 -12.94 5.68
C LEU A 92 -4.00 -12.97 4.44
N LEU A 93 -3.55 -12.38 3.34
CA LEU A 93 -4.27 -12.47 2.06
C LEU A 93 -4.04 -13.80 1.34
N GLY A 94 -3.05 -14.58 1.77
CA GLY A 94 -2.71 -15.82 1.08
C GLY A 94 -2.02 -15.60 -0.25
N VAL A 95 -1.29 -14.49 -0.40
CA VAL A 95 -0.61 -14.12 -1.64
C VAL A 95 0.89 -14.02 -1.38
N PRO A 96 1.74 -14.67 -2.19
CA PRO A 96 3.18 -14.53 -2.03
C PRO A 96 3.63 -13.10 -2.40
N ALA A 97 4.73 -12.65 -1.80
CA ALA A 97 5.24 -11.31 -2.03
C ALA A 97 5.53 -11.03 -3.51
N ASP A 98 6.03 -12.01 -4.23
CA ASP A 98 6.35 -11.84 -5.66
C ASP A 98 5.12 -11.74 -6.55
N ARG A 99 3.92 -11.80 -5.98
CA ARG A 99 2.66 -11.58 -6.69
C ARG A 99 1.88 -10.40 -6.12
N ALA A 100 2.54 -9.56 -5.33
CA ALA A 100 1.92 -8.41 -4.70
C ALA A 100 2.71 -7.14 -5.02
N SER A 101 1.99 -6.03 -5.11
CA SER A 101 2.58 -4.71 -5.29
C SER A 101 2.39 -3.87 -4.04
N VAL A 102 3.36 -3.02 -3.76
CA VAL A 102 3.32 -2.08 -2.64
C VAL A 102 3.21 -0.67 -3.18
N PHE A 103 2.32 0.13 -2.61
CA PHE A 103 2.19 1.55 -2.91
C PHE A 103 2.49 2.33 -1.63
N GLU A 104 3.45 3.23 -1.67
CA GLU A 104 3.91 3.95 -0.49
C GLU A 104 4.37 5.36 -0.82
N ASP A 105 4.14 6.30 0.11
CA ASP A 105 4.58 7.69 -0.01
C ASP A 105 5.79 8.02 0.87
N ALA A 106 6.19 7.12 1.75
CA ALA A 106 7.29 7.34 2.69
C ALA A 106 8.52 6.53 2.29
N ILE A 107 9.69 7.10 2.51
CA ILE A 107 10.96 6.42 2.26
C ILE A 107 11.03 5.09 3.01
N SER A 108 10.64 5.08 4.29
CA SER A 108 10.66 3.85 5.08
C SER A 108 9.75 2.77 4.55
N GLY A 109 8.56 3.16 4.05
CA GLY A 109 7.62 2.20 3.48
C GLY A 109 8.10 1.64 2.15
N VAL A 110 8.69 2.47 1.30
CA VAL A 110 9.29 2.01 0.04
C VAL A 110 10.43 1.03 0.34
N ALA A 111 11.29 1.37 1.29
CA ALA A 111 12.39 0.50 1.69
C ALA A 111 11.88 -0.85 2.20
N ALA A 112 10.79 -0.85 2.97
CA ALA A 112 10.18 -2.07 3.47
C ALA A 112 9.66 -2.96 2.34
N GLY A 113 8.99 -2.37 1.36
CA GLY A 113 8.51 -3.10 0.19
C GLY A 113 9.64 -3.70 -0.61
N HIS A 114 10.70 -2.94 -0.81
CA HIS A 114 11.89 -3.42 -1.50
C HIS A 114 12.56 -4.57 -0.74
N ALA A 115 12.75 -4.42 0.56
CA ALA A 115 13.36 -5.45 1.40
C ALA A 115 12.55 -6.75 1.43
N GLY A 116 11.24 -6.67 1.28
CA GLY A 116 10.37 -7.84 1.26
C GLY A 116 10.30 -8.56 -0.09
N HIS A 117 11.00 -8.07 -1.10
CA HIS A 117 11.03 -8.65 -2.44
C HIS A 117 9.64 -8.72 -3.08
N PHE A 118 8.86 -7.68 -2.89
CA PHE A 118 7.56 -7.59 -3.54
C PHE A 118 7.73 -7.43 -5.06
N ALA A 119 6.72 -7.85 -5.80
CA ALA A 119 6.78 -7.86 -7.27
C ALA A 119 7.03 -6.46 -7.84
N GLU A 120 6.43 -5.44 -7.21
CA GLU A 120 6.61 -4.06 -7.62
C GLU A 120 6.43 -3.14 -6.41
N VAL A 121 7.25 -2.11 -6.32
CA VAL A 121 7.10 -1.07 -5.33
C VAL A 121 6.90 0.25 -6.05
N VAL A 122 5.74 0.86 -5.87
CA VAL A 122 5.38 2.13 -6.46
C VAL A 122 5.46 3.21 -5.38
N GLY A 123 6.34 4.18 -5.61
CA GLY A 123 6.44 5.36 -4.75
C GLY A 123 5.42 6.39 -5.20
N VAL A 124 4.71 7.00 -4.25
CA VAL A 124 3.81 8.11 -4.52
C VAL A 124 4.45 9.37 -3.95
N ASP A 125 4.81 10.30 -4.81
CA ASP A 125 5.49 11.52 -4.39
C ASP A 125 4.48 12.54 -3.87
N ARG A 126 4.36 12.62 -2.56
CA ARG A 126 3.53 13.61 -1.87
C ARG A 126 4.37 14.75 -1.28
N GLY A 127 5.60 14.93 -1.78
CA GLY A 127 6.48 15.99 -1.33
C GLY A 127 7.86 15.52 -0.88
N VAL A 128 8.07 14.21 -0.73
CA VAL A 128 9.36 13.64 -0.33
C VAL A 128 10.39 13.77 -1.46
N GLY A 129 9.95 13.70 -2.70
CA GLY A 129 10.81 13.77 -3.88
C GLY A 129 11.01 12.41 -4.54
N ALA A 130 10.86 12.40 -5.87
CA ALA A 130 10.94 11.17 -6.65
C ALA A 130 12.29 10.47 -6.51
N ASP A 131 13.38 11.24 -6.49
CA ASP A 131 14.72 10.67 -6.40
C ASP A 131 14.96 9.95 -5.08
N ALA A 132 14.42 10.49 -3.97
CA ALA A 132 14.53 9.85 -2.67
C ALA A 132 13.76 8.53 -2.64
N LEU A 133 12.58 8.50 -3.25
CA LEU A 133 11.78 7.27 -3.33
C LEU A 133 12.46 6.21 -4.19
N ARG A 134 13.04 6.62 -5.31
CA ARG A 134 13.81 5.68 -6.16
C ARG A 134 15.03 5.15 -5.43
N ALA A 135 15.73 6.01 -4.71
CA ALA A 135 16.90 5.59 -3.93
C ALA A 135 16.55 4.58 -2.86
N ALA A 136 15.33 4.66 -2.30
CA ALA A 136 14.85 3.70 -1.29
C ALA A 136 14.42 2.37 -1.91
N GLY A 137 14.25 2.29 -3.23
CA GLY A 137 13.94 1.05 -3.91
C GLY A 137 12.62 1.05 -4.69
N ALA A 138 12.01 2.22 -4.93
CA ALA A 138 10.80 2.27 -5.75
C ALA A 138 11.14 1.92 -7.20
N ASP A 139 10.34 1.03 -7.77
CA ASP A 139 10.46 0.63 -9.17
C ASP A 139 9.83 1.66 -10.10
N LEU A 140 8.84 2.36 -9.60
CA LEU A 140 8.09 3.38 -10.32
C LEU A 140 7.71 4.47 -9.33
N VAL A 141 7.73 5.72 -9.75
CA VAL A 141 7.26 6.84 -8.94
C VAL A 141 6.19 7.61 -9.70
N VAL A 142 5.08 7.87 -9.04
CA VAL A 142 3.98 8.68 -9.58
C VAL A 142 3.68 9.82 -8.61
N SER A 143 3.02 10.86 -9.09
CA SER A 143 2.57 11.96 -8.23
C SER A 143 1.20 11.67 -7.60
N ASP A 144 0.40 10.83 -8.25
CA ASP A 144 -0.92 10.43 -7.77
C ASP A 144 -1.26 9.05 -8.30
N LEU A 145 -1.95 8.24 -7.51
CA LEU A 145 -2.33 6.89 -7.91
C LEU A 145 -3.28 6.89 -9.11
N GLY A 146 -3.99 7.99 -9.35
CA GLY A 146 -4.84 8.13 -10.53
C GLY A 146 -4.08 8.03 -11.85
N GLU A 147 -2.77 8.30 -11.84
CA GLU A 147 -1.93 8.13 -13.04
C GLU A 147 -1.84 6.68 -13.51
N LEU A 148 -2.15 5.73 -12.64
CA LEU A 148 -2.11 4.30 -12.95
C LEU A 148 -3.42 3.78 -13.51
N VAL A 149 -4.45 4.63 -13.57
CA VAL A 149 -5.77 4.28 -14.08
C VAL A 149 -5.97 4.97 -15.41
N PRO A 150 -6.09 4.21 -16.51
CA PRO A 150 -6.32 4.80 -17.85
C PRO A 150 -7.66 5.50 -17.95
#